data_b26f6f7a92f3fc4406a255ccd4b6352a
#
_entry.id   b26f6f7a92f3fc4406a255ccd4b6352a
#
_cell.length_a   1.000
_cell.length_b   1.000
_cell.length_c   1.000
_cell.angle_alpha   90.00
_cell.angle_beta   90.00
_cell.angle_gamma   90.00
#
_symmetry.space_group_name_H-M   'P 1'
#
loop_
_entity.id
_entity.type
_entity.pdbx_description
1 polymer ?
#
loop_
_entity_poly.entity_id
_entity_poly.type
_entity_poly.pdbx_seq_one_letter_code
_entity_poly.pdbx_strand_id
1 'polypeptide(L)'
;KGNPSFLLAVRYCDEEVIRYLVEEGAKINVVNAVKSEAFSQALYGHKYENLPLIHKLGHSVEKYGGEAFRSAVDDGNYEVLDFFIKNGVDINYNAPDSVYPFKPTPLCVAARYVDLKMCKYLVENGADVTITEKDGMRPYSIAVEIGDEEMAEYFKELEPDSYHSLHNKLDELKPFKLSKAVMDFLQGDELHVELNDCDFKWIEFFSLTDTIPMKKGRAKFLRISKST
;
A
#
# COMPACT_ATOMS: atom_id res chain seq x y z
N LYS A 1 17.61 16.59 18.45
CA LYS A 1 16.40 16.63 19.34
C LYS A 1 16.06 15.18 19.66
N GLY A 2 15.94 14.82 20.94
CA GLY A 2 15.58 13.48 21.40
C GLY A 2 14.11 13.14 21.09
N ASN A 3 13.75 11.87 21.30
CA ASN A 3 12.35 11.46 21.21
C ASN A 3 11.54 12.09 22.35
N PRO A 4 10.32 12.59 22.11
CA PRO A 4 9.41 13.04 23.15
C PRO A 4 9.16 11.94 24.20
N SER A 5 9.13 12.30 25.49
CA SER A 5 8.93 11.34 26.59
C SER A 5 7.63 10.53 26.45
N PHE A 6 6.56 11.18 25.99
CA PHE A 6 5.29 10.50 25.70
C PHE A 6 5.46 9.35 24.69
N LEU A 7 6.17 9.58 23.57
CA LEU A 7 6.40 8.54 22.56
C LEU A 7 7.28 7.38 23.07
N LEU A 8 8.25 7.69 23.95
CA LEU A 8 9.05 6.64 24.60
C LEU A 8 8.19 5.80 25.57
N ALA A 9 7.32 6.45 26.35
CA ALA A 9 6.41 5.74 27.25
C ALA A 9 5.44 4.84 26.47
N VAL A 10 4.84 5.35 25.40
CA VAL A 10 3.94 4.60 24.53
C VAL A 10 4.62 3.36 23.94
N ARG A 11 5.90 3.46 23.62
CA ARG A 11 6.68 2.37 23.00
C ARG A 11 7.17 1.33 23.99
N TYR A 12 7.50 1.71 25.22
CA TYR A 12 8.24 0.84 26.13
C TYR A 12 7.56 0.60 27.47
N CYS A 13 6.58 1.42 27.83
CA CYS A 13 5.95 1.40 29.16
C CYS A 13 4.49 0.94 29.08
N ASP A 14 3.92 0.72 30.26
CA ASP A 14 2.53 0.38 30.45
C ASP A 14 1.66 1.63 30.61
N GLU A 15 0.36 1.44 30.62
CA GLU A 15 -0.68 2.46 30.70
C GLU A 15 -0.47 3.43 31.89
N GLU A 16 -0.04 2.95 33.04
CA GLU A 16 0.17 3.75 34.24
C GLU A 16 1.20 4.87 34.04
N VAL A 17 2.34 4.52 33.39
CA VAL A 17 3.39 5.51 33.09
C VAL A 17 2.92 6.53 32.04
N ILE A 18 2.14 6.08 31.06
CA ILE A 18 1.59 6.97 30.04
C ILE A 18 0.65 7.98 30.67
N ARG A 19 -0.26 7.53 31.56
CA ARG A 19 -1.19 8.41 32.28
C ARG A 19 -0.46 9.41 33.15
N TYR A 20 0.51 8.94 33.92
CA TYR A 20 1.33 9.82 34.79
C TYR A 20 1.99 10.93 33.94
N LEU A 21 2.62 10.62 32.82
CA LEU A 21 3.25 11.62 31.97
C LEU A 21 2.26 12.65 31.41
N VAL A 22 1.05 12.22 31.08
CA VAL A 22 0.01 13.13 30.59
C VAL A 22 -0.51 14.03 31.70
N GLU A 23 -0.70 13.52 32.93
CA GLU A 23 -1.04 14.30 34.12
C GLU A 23 0.03 15.35 34.45
N GLU A 24 1.30 15.02 34.24
CA GLU A 24 2.44 15.95 34.38
C GLU A 24 2.60 16.89 33.14
N GLY A 25 1.65 16.90 32.22
CA GLY A 25 1.60 17.86 31.11
C GLY A 25 2.32 17.43 29.83
N ALA A 26 2.65 16.16 29.68
CA ALA A 26 3.23 15.68 28.42
C ALA A 26 2.24 15.87 27.24
N LYS A 27 2.75 16.40 26.12
CA LYS A 27 1.94 16.59 24.91
C LYS A 27 1.75 15.25 24.20
N ILE A 28 0.49 14.94 23.86
CA ILE A 28 0.08 13.68 23.23
C ILE A 28 0.33 13.72 21.72
N ASN A 29 -0.10 14.80 21.05
CA ASN A 29 0.00 14.95 19.60
C ASN A 29 1.39 15.49 19.21
N VAL A 30 2.40 14.63 19.36
CA VAL A 30 3.80 14.91 19.05
C VAL A 30 4.33 13.86 18.08
N VAL A 31 5.40 14.23 17.37
CA VAL A 31 6.13 13.31 16.47
C VAL A 31 7.61 13.32 16.84
N ASN A 32 8.30 12.24 16.55
CA ASN A 32 9.76 12.15 16.69
C ASN A 32 10.50 12.77 15.50
N ALA A 33 11.82 12.61 15.45
CA ALA A 33 12.68 13.17 14.39
C ALA A 33 12.37 12.63 12.98
N VAL A 34 11.81 11.42 12.88
CA VAL A 34 11.39 10.78 11.63
C VAL A 34 9.89 10.93 11.36
N LYS A 35 9.23 11.83 12.09
CA LYS A 35 7.79 12.14 11.99
C LYS A 35 6.85 11.01 12.42
N SER A 36 7.34 9.95 13.06
CA SER A 36 6.52 8.88 13.59
C SER A 36 5.75 9.36 14.84
N GLU A 37 4.51 8.96 14.96
CA GLU A 37 3.52 9.37 15.96
C GLU A 37 3.21 8.24 16.97
N ALA A 38 2.29 8.45 17.88
CA ALA A 38 2.06 7.55 19.02
C ALA A 38 1.57 6.16 18.62
N PHE A 39 0.65 6.03 17.66
CA PHE A 39 0.19 4.70 17.23
C PHE A 39 1.32 3.90 16.60
N SER A 40 2.10 4.50 15.69
CA SER A 40 3.27 3.86 15.10
C SER A 40 4.30 3.46 16.17
N GLN A 41 4.50 4.29 17.22
CA GLN A 41 5.41 3.93 18.30
C GLN A 41 4.90 2.76 19.16
N ALA A 42 3.59 2.67 19.40
CA ALA A 42 2.98 1.52 20.08
C ALA A 42 3.21 0.23 19.28
N LEU A 43 3.00 0.26 17.95
CA LEU A 43 3.24 -0.90 17.08
C LEU A 43 4.72 -1.31 17.09
N TYR A 44 5.65 -0.37 16.91
CA TYR A 44 7.09 -0.65 16.95
C TYR A 44 7.58 -1.20 18.30
N GLY A 45 6.87 -0.91 19.38
CA GLY A 45 7.14 -1.44 20.72
C GLY A 45 6.39 -2.74 21.03
N HIS A 46 5.54 -3.22 20.13
CA HIS A 46 4.57 -4.31 20.35
C HIS A 46 3.67 -4.06 21.56
N LYS A 47 3.40 -2.78 21.84
CA LYS A 47 2.54 -2.31 22.94
C LYS A 47 1.12 -2.04 22.44
N TYR A 48 0.49 -3.05 21.84
CA TYR A 48 -0.85 -2.94 21.24
C TYR A 48 -1.93 -2.60 22.28
N GLU A 49 -1.72 -3.04 23.53
CA GLU A 49 -2.58 -2.71 24.68
C GLU A 49 -2.67 -1.21 24.96
N ASN A 50 -1.70 -0.41 24.51
CA ASN A 50 -1.70 1.04 24.68
C ASN A 50 -2.59 1.78 23.66
N LEU A 51 -2.98 1.14 22.53
CA LEU A 51 -3.75 1.79 21.47
C LEU A 51 -5.07 2.41 21.93
N PRO A 52 -5.91 1.69 22.72
CA PRO A 52 -7.16 2.26 23.25
C PRO A 52 -6.94 3.47 24.17
N LEU A 53 -5.89 3.43 24.97
CA LEU A 53 -5.55 4.55 25.85
C LEU A 53 -5.11 5.77 25.03
N ILE A 54 -4.20 5.59 24.08
CA ILE A 54 -3.69 6.65 23.20
C ILE A 54 -4.86 7.35 22.50
N HIS A 55 -5.80 6.58 21.96
CA HIS A 55 -7.00 7.10 21.33
C HIS A 55 -7.87 7.89 22.33
N LYS A 56 -8.13 7.32 23.52
CA LYS A 56 -8.93 7.95 24.58
C LYS A 56 -8.30 9.27 25.09
N LEU A 57 -7.00 9.36 25.10
CA LEU A 57 -6.26 10.58 25.49
C LEU A 57 -6.36 11.68 24.42
N GLY A 58 -6.95 11.42 23.24
CA GLY A 58 -7.19 12.42 22.20
C GLY A 58 -6.23 12.36 21.00
N HIS A 59 -5.45 11.26 20.88
CA HIS A 59 -4.73 10.98 19.63
C HIS A 59 -5.70 10.28 18.66
N SER A 60 -6.35 11.07 17.78
CA SER A 60 -7.44 10.57 16.93
C SER A 60 -6.95 9.54 15.91
N VAL A 61 -7.61 8.38 15.88
CA VAL A 61 -7.38 7.34 14.85
C VAL A 61 -7.69 7.87 13.46
N GLU A 62 -8.82 8.58 13.29
CA GLU A 62 -9.23 9.17 12.01
C GLU A 62 -8.15 10.09 11.42
N LYS A 63 -7.45 10.83 12.26
CA LYS A 63 -6.44 11.80 11.85
C LYS A 63 -5.03 11.24 11.73
N TYR A 64 -4.65 10.33 12.63
CA TYR A 64 -3.26 9.88 12.79
C TYR A 64 -3.07 8.38 12.57
N GLY A 65 -4.15 7.59 12.46
CA GLY A 65 -4.08 6.14 12.43
C GLY A 65 -3.59 5.53 11.11
N GLY A 66 -3.58 6.28 10.00
CA GLY A 66 -3.38 5.70 8.67
C GLY A 66 -2.02 5.03 8.46
N GLU A 67 -0.91 5.64 8.92
CA GLU A 67 0.44 5.05 8.84
C GLU A 67 0.53 3.77 9.69
N ALA A 68 0.04 3.83 10.93
CA ALA A 68 0.03 2.68 11.83
C ALA A 68 -0.88 1.55 11.33
N PHE A 69 -2.05 1.88 10.77
CA PHE A 69 -2.95 0.91 10.14
C PHE A 69 -2.28 0.18 8.99
N ARG A 70 -1.61 0.90 8.08
CA ARG A 70 -0.86 0.30 6.98
C ARG A 70 0.28 -0.61 7.46
N SER A 71 0.98 -0.23 8.53
CA SER A 71 1.99 -1.09 9.16
C SER A 71 1.39 -2.34 9.80
N ALA A 72 0.20 -2.23 10.40
CA ALA A 72 -0.50 -3.39 10.99
C ALA A 72 -0.97 -4.40 9.92
N VAL A 73 -1.25 -3.94 8.69
CA VAL A 73 -1.50 -4.82 7.53
C VAL A 73 -0.23 -5.60 7.16
N ASP A 74 0.91 -4.94 7.11
CA ASP A 74 2.22 -5.57 6.85
C ASP A 74 2.54 -6.64 7.91
N ASP A 75 2.24 -6.34 9.19
CA ASP A 75 2.43 -7.27 10.31
C ASP A 75 1.39 -8.41 10.38
N GLY A 76 0.32 -8.36 9.58
CA GLY A 76 -0.77 -9.35 9.59
C GLY A 76 -1.60 -9.38 10.90
N ASN A 77 -1.66 -8.27 11.64
CA ASN A 77 -2.27 -8.21 12.97
C ASN A 77 -3.74 -7.77 12.92
N TYR A 78 -4.66 -8.73 12.74
CA TYR A 78 -6.10 -8.48 12.62
C TYR A 78 -6.71 -7.80 13.85
N GLU A 79 -6.26 -8.09 15.08
CA GLU A 79 -6.78 -7.46 16.29
C GLU A 79 -6.50 -5.94 16.29
N VAL A 80 -5.31 -5.57 15.87
CA VAL A 80 -4.93 -4.16 15.72
C VAL A 80 -5.71 -3.51 14.58
N LEU A 81 -5.90 -4.21 13.46
CA LEU A 81 -6.70 -3.71 12.34
C LEU A 81 -8.14 -3.44 12.74
N ASP A 82 -8.78 -4.37 13.47
CA ASP A 82 -10.13 -4.20 14.00
C ASP A 82 -10.25 -2.96 14.91
N PHE A 83 -9.26 -2.72 15.75
CA PHE A 83 -9.20 -1.51 16.57
C PHE A 83 -9.22 -0.24 15.71
N PHE A 84 -8.38 -0.16 14.68
CA PHE A 84 -8.29 1.02 13.82
C PHE A 84 -9.57 1.23 12.99
N ILE A 85 -10.11 0.16 12.38
CA ILE A 85 -11.35 0.22 11.58
C ILE A 85 -12.52 0.68 12.44
N LYS A 86 -12.70 0.09 13.62
CA LYS A 86 -13.76 0.45 14.58
C LYS A 86 -13.70 1.92 15.02
N ASN A 87 -12.52 2.51 15.04
CA ASN A 87 -12.30 3.90 15.45
C ASN A 87 -12.14 4.86 14.26
N GLY A 88 -12.54 4.44 13.05
CA GLY A 88 -12.70 5.33 11.89
C GLY A 88 -11.41 5.69 11.15
N VAL A 89 -10.44 4.76 11.08
CA VAL A 89 -9.26 4.96 10.24
C VAL A 89 -9.64 5.13 8.76
N ASP A 90 -8.87 5.91 8.02
CA ASP A 90 -8.93 5.89 6.56
C ASP A 90 -8.33 4.57 6.04
N ILE A 91 -9.21 3.61 5.69
CA ILE A 91 -8.81 2.30 5.18
C ILE A 91 -8.08 2.40 3.83
N ASN A 92 -8.26 3.51 3.12
CA ASN A 92 -7.65 3.80 1.83
C ASN A 92 -6.43 4.74 1.96
N TYR A 93 -5.88 4.88 3.17
CA TYR A 93 -4.74 5.75 3.44
C TYR A 93 -3.58 5.50 2.46
N ASN A 94 -3.17 6.55 1.72
CA ASN A 94 -2.11 6.47 0.71
C ASN A 94 -1.12 7.64 0.77
N ALA A 95 -0.95 8.27 1.92
CA ALA A 95 0.09 9.30 2.07
C ALA A 95 1.49 8.67 2.12
N PRO A 96 2.52 9.39 1.62
CA PRO A 96 3.89 8.88 1.69
C PRO A 96 4.44 9.01 3.11
N ASP A 97 5.24 8.04 3.51
CA ASP A 97 6.05 8.07 4.72
C ASP A 97 7.50 7.63 4.42
N SER A 98 8.30 7.37 5.47
CA SER A 98 9.69 6.95 5.32
C SER A 98 9.85 5.50 4.85
N VAL A 99 8.86 4.65 5.09
CA VAL A 99 8.84 3.23 4.69
C VAL A 99 8.23 3.10 3.29
N TYR A 100 7.13 3.84 3.03
CA TYR A 100 6.34 3.75 1.81
C TYR A 100 6.31 5.08 1.03
N PRO A 101 7.44 5.53 0.43
CA PRO A 101 7.50 6.80 -0.30
C PRO A 101 6.69 6.79 -1.61
N PHE A 102 6.28 5.61 -2.09
CA PHE A 102 5.49 5.39 -3.30
C PHE A 102 3.99 5.39 -3.08
N LYS A 103 3.54 5.66 -1.84
CA LYS A 103 2.14 5.86 -1.47
C LYS A 103 1.22 4.64 -1.69
N PRO A 104 1.55 3.45 -1.24
CA PRO A 104 0.63 2.33 -1.35
C PRO A 104 -0.57 2.53 -0.42
N THR A 105 -1.73 2.03 -0.84
CA THR A 105 -2.83 1.79 0.11
C THR A 105 -2.51 0.57 0.98
N PRO A 106 -3.18 0.38 2.13
CA PRO A 106 -3.09 -0.87 2.89
C PRO A 106 -3.40 -2.11 2.03
N LEU A 107 -4.36 -2.00 1.10
CA LEU A 107 -4.69 -3.08 0.17
C LEU A 107 -3.54 -3.39 -0.82
N CYS A 108 -2.84 -2.37 -1.33
CA CYS A 108 -1.64 -2.58 -2.15
C CYS A 108 -0.51 -3.27 -1.37
N VAL A 109 -0.35 -2.94 -0.08
CA VAL A 109 0.62 -3.61 0.80
C VAL A 109 0.25 -5.09 0.95
N ALA A 110 -0.99 -5.41 1.30
CA ALA A 110 -1.45 -6.79 1.42
C ALA A 110 -1.23 -7.60 0.13
N ALA A 111 -1.54 -7.02 -1.04
CA ALA A 111 -1.33 -7.66 -2.33
C ALA A 111 0.16 -7.97 -2.59
N ARG A 112 1.10 -7.07 -2.22
CA ARG A 112 2.54 -7.30 -2.39
C ARG A 112 3.08 -8.45 -1.53
N TYR A 113 2.50 -8.67 -0.36
CA TYR A 113 2.88 -9.77 0.53
C TYR A 113 2.15 -11.09 0.21
N VAL A 114 1.41 -11.14 -0.92
CA VAL A 114 0.70 -12.35 -1.38
C VAL A 114 -0.30 -12.86 -0.34
N ASP A 115 -0.92 -11.94 0.40
CA ASP A 115 -1.92 -12.28 1.42
C ASP A 115 -3.35 -12.02 0.92
N LEU A 116 -3.88 -12.94 0.12
CA LEU A 116 -5.25 -12.85 -0.40
C LEU A 116 -6.31 -12.81 0.72
N LYS A 117 -6.05 -13.46 1.87
CA LYS A 117 -6.97 -13.39 3.01
C LYS A 117 -7.04 -11.98 3.59
N MET A 118 -5.89 -11.32 3.74
CA MET A 118 -5.83 -9.92 4.16
C MET A 118 -6.47 -9.01 3.13
N CYS A 119 -6.25 -9.25 1.84
CA CYS A 119 -6.90 -8.49 0.76
C CYS A 119 -8.43 -8.58 0.87
N LYS A 120 -8.99 -9.78 1.02
CA LYS A 120 -10.42 -9.99 1.20
C LYS A 120 -10.95 -9.28 2.44
N TYR A 121 -10.25 -9.41 3.56
CA TYR A 121 -10.62 -8.71 4.81
C TYR A 121 -10.68 -7.18 4.62
N LEU A 122 -9.67 -6.58 3.97
CA LEU A 122 -9.64 -5.13 3.71
C LEU A 122 -10.78 -4.69 2.78
N VAL A 123 -11.06 -5.45 1.71
CA VAL A 123 -12.16 -5.17 0.77
C VAL A 123 -13.51 -5.26 1.46
N GLU A 124 -13.75 -6.28 2.28
CA GLU A 124 -14.97 -6.45 3.09
C GLU A 124 -15.19 -5.27 4.06
N ASN A 125 -14.12 -4.61 4.49
CA ASN A 125 -14.15 -3.42 5.32
C ASN A 125 -14.13 -2.09 4.56
N GLY A 126 -14.24 -2.12 3.21
CA GLY A 126 -14.41 -0.92 2.38
C GLY A 126 -13.15 -0.40 1.70
N ALA A 127 -12.09 -1.22 1.59
CA ALA A 127 -10.93 -0.84 0.78
C ALA A 127 -11.29 -0.77 -0.72
N ASP A 128 -10.86 0.31 -1.37
CA ASP A 128 -11.08 0.56 -2.79
C ASP A 128 -9.98 -0.08 -3.64
N VAL A 129 -10.37 -1.05 -4.46
CA VAL A 129 -9.46 -1.81 -5.35
C VAL A 129 -8.89 -0.96 -6.50
N THR A 130 -9.45 0.21 -6.77
CA THR A 130 -9.09 1.07 -7.91
C THR A 130 -8.02 2.11 -7.59
N ILE A 131 -7.70 2.32 -6.31
CA ILE A 131 -6.70 3.32 -5.90
C ILE A 131 -5.30 2.85 -6.28
N THR A 132 -4.58 3.73 -6.98
CA THR A 132 -3.23 3.45 -7.45
C THR A 132 -2.14 4.02 -6.53
N GLU A 133 -1.00 3.37 -6.53
CA GLU A 133 0.26 3.91 -6.02
C GLU A 133 0.79 5.04 -6.91
N LYS A 134 1.86 5.67 -6.49
CA LYS A 134 2.48 6.80 -7.22
C LYS A 134 2.95 6.43 -8.64
N ASP A 135 3.31 5.19 -8.86
CA ASP A 135 3.77 4.65 -10.14
C ASP A 135 2.64 4.07 -11.01
N GLY A 136 1.39 4.17 -10.55
CA GLY A 136 0.21 3.70 -11.27
C GLY A 136 -0.19 2.26 -10.98
N MET A 137 0.58 1.54 -10.14
CA MET A 137 0.20 0.19 -9.69
C MET A 137 -1.05 0.25 -8.81
N ARG A 138 -1.93 -0.73 -8.96
CA ARG A 138 -3.10 -0.97 -8.11
C ARG A 138 -3.12 -2.45 -7.70
N PRO A 139 -3.97 -2.87 -6.75
CA PRO A 139 -3.96 -4.26 -6.26
C PRO A 139 -3.98 -5.32 -7.35
N TYR A 140 -4.83 -5.17 -8.37
CA TYR A 140 -4.82 -6.04 -9.55
C TYR A 140 -3.47 -6.09 -10.26
N SER A 141 -2.91 -4.92 -10.61
CA SER A 141 -1.63 -4.85 -11.33
C SER A 141 -0.47 -5.44 -10.51
N ILE A 142 -0.52 -5.32 -9.18
CA ILE A 142 0.44 -5.93 -8.27
C ILE A 142 0.31 -7.46 -8.33
N ALA A 143 -0.90 -8.01 -8.26
CA ALA A 143 -1.15 -9.44 -8.37
C ALA A 143 -0.64 -10.02 -9.70
N VAL A 144 -0.90 -9.32 -10.83
CA VAL A 144 -0.38 -9.70 -12.17
C VAL A 144 1.16 -9.65 -12.20
N GLU A 145 1.78 -8.65 -11.58
CA GLU A 145 3.24 -8.51 -11.54
C GLU A 145 3.91 -9.66 -10.79
N ILE A 146 3.36 -10.06 -9.65
CA ILE A 146 3.91 -11.17 -8.85
C ILE A 146 3.52 -12.55 -9.36
N GLY A 147 2.61 -12.64 -10.34
CA GLY A 147 2.14 -13.88 -10.94
C GLY A 147 1.12 -14.65 -10.08
N ASP A 148 0.43 -13.98 -9.16
CA ASP A 148 -0.66 -14.58 -8.37
C ASP A 148 -1.98 -14.51 -9.14
N GLU A 149 -2.29 -15.57 -9.88
CA GLU A 149 -3.47 -15.65 -10.75
C GLU A 149 -4.78 -15.62 -9.94
N GLU A 150 -4.83 -16.27 -8.75
CA GLU A 150 -6.02 -16.27 -7.90
C GLU A 150 -6.34 -14.87 -7.38
N MET A 151 -5.33 -14.16 -6.93
CA MET A 151 -5.47 -12.78 -6.46
C MET A 151 -5.81 -11.81 -7.61
N ALA A 152 -5.20 -11.99 -8.77
CA ALA A 152 -5.47 -11.17 -9.95
C ALA A 152 -6.94 -11.33 -10.39
N GLU A 153 -7.46 -12.57 -10.47
CA GLU A 153 -8.85 -12.83 -10.83
C GLU A 153 -9.81 -12.25 -9.79
N TYR A 154 -9.51 -12.41 -8.48
CA TYR A 154 -10.29 -11.80 -7.40
C TYR A 154 -10.43 -10.28 -7.57
N PHE A 155 -9.34 -9.56 -7.82
CA PHE A 155 -9.41 -8.11 -8.02
C PHE A 155 -10.08 -7.72 -9.32
N LYS A 156 -9.88 -8.48 -10.39
CA LYS A 156 -10.51 -8.26 -11.69
C LYS A 156 -12.03 -8.31 -11.63
N GLU A 157 -12.59 -9.24 -10.84
CA GLU A 157 -14.05 -9.34 -10.62
C GLU A 157 -14.61 -8.13 -9.87
N LEU A 158 -13.80 -7.42 -9.07
CA LEU A 158 -14.19 -6.27 -8.28
C LEU A 158 -13.96 -4.92 -9.00
N GLU A 159 -13.10 -4.89 -10.00
CA GLU A 159 -12.82 -3.70 -10.78
C GLU A 159 -13.91 -3.44 -11.84
N PRO A 160 -14.13 -2.18 -12.24
CA PRO A 160 -15.00 -1.89 -13.37
C PRO A 160 -14.53 -2.60 -14.66
N ASP A 161 -15.43 -3.19 -15.44
CA ASP A 161 -15.13 -3.85 -16.72
C ASP A 161 -14.32 -2.97 -17.67
N SER A 162 -14.50 -1.65 -17.57
CA SER A 162 -13.77 -0.67 -18.36
C SER A 162 -12.26 -0.70 -18.17
N TYR A 163 -11.76 -1.19 -17.02
CA TYR A 163 -10.33 -1.30 -16.71
C TYR A 163 -9.66 -2.43 -17.49
N HIS A 164 -10.44 -3.45 -17.86
CA HIS A 164 -9.98 -4.65 -18.59
C HIS A 164 -10.37 -4.63 -20.07
N SER A 165 -11.00 -3.55 -20.52
CA SER A 165 -11.42 -3.38 -21.92
C SER A 165 -10.24 -3.06 -22.83
N LEU A 166 -9.96 -3.92 -23.81
CA LEU A 166 -8.95 -3.68 -24.83
C LEU A 166 -9.19 -2.36 -25.57
N HIS A 167 -10.45 -2.01 -25.86
CA HIS A 167 -10.81 -0.77 -26.53
C HIS A 167 -10.34 0.45 -25.72
N ASN A 168 -10.66 0.48 -24.43
CA ASN A 168 -10.28 1.57 -23.53
C ASN A 168 -8.75 1.64 -23.37
N LYS A 169 -8.10 0.48 -23.30
CA LYS A 169 -6.64 0.40 -23.24
C LYS A 169 -5.98 0.97 -24.48
N LEU A 170 -6.46 0.64 -25.66
CA LEU A 170 -5.95 1.20 -26.90
C LEU A 170 -6.10 2.74 -26.95
N ASP A 171 -7.20 3.27 -26.43
CA ASP A 171 -7.39 4.72 -26.33
C ASP A 171 -6.41 5.35 -25.35
N GLU A 172 -6.20 4.73 -24.20
CA GLU A 172 -5.20 5.15 -23.19
C GLU A 172 -3.78 5.16 -23.73
N LEU A 173 -3.44 4.20 -24.60
CA LEU A 173 -2.10 4.02 -25.16
C LEU A 173 -1.78 4.93 -26.36
N LYS A 174 -2.75 5.60 -26.98
CA LYS A 174 -2.53 6.53 -28.11
C LYS A 174 -1.39 7.52 -27.91
N PRO A 175 -1.23 8.17 -26.74
CA PRO A 175 -0.14 9.12 -26.51
C PRO A 175 1.26 8.51 -26.55
N PHE A 176 1.40 7.20 -26.36
CA PHE A 176 2.70 6.51 -26.33
C PHE A 176 3.20 6.13 -27.72
N LYS A 177 2.34 6.17 -28.74
CA LYS A 177 2.67 5.90 -30.16
C LYS A 177 3.42 4.58 -30.36
N LEU A 178 2.94 3.51 -29.71
CA LEU A 178 3.52 2.18 -29.87
C LEU A 178 3.50 1.75 -31.34
N SER A 179 4.57 1.10 -31.80
CA SER A 179 4.59 0.50 -33.13
C SER A 179 3.63 -0.70 -33.19
N LYS A 180 3.16 -1.02 -34.39
CA LYS A 180 2.31 -2.20 -34.59
C LYS A 180 2.99 -3.47 -34.06
N ALA A 181 4.28 -3.65 -34.34
CA ALA A 181 5.03 -4.82 -33.89
C ALA A 181 5.04 -4.97 -32.34
N VAL A 182 5.18 -3.86 -31.59
CA VAL A 182 5.09 -3.88 -30.13
C VAL A 182 3.67 -4.20 -29.65
N MET A 183 2.66 -3.64 -30.29
CA MET A 183 1.27 -3.94 -29.93
C MET A 183 0.90 -5.40 -30.23
N ASP A 184 1.31 -5.92 -31.38
CA ASP A 184 1.07 -7.32 -31.76
C ASP A 184 1.80 -8.28 -30.79
N PHE A 185 3.04 -7.96 -30.38
CA PHE A 185 3.79 -8.73 -29.40
C PHE A 185 3.08 -8.75 -28.05
N LEU A 186 2.68 -7.59 -27.51
CA LEU A 186 2.03 -7.51 -26.20
C LEU A 186 0.59 -8.06 -26.17
N GLN A 187 -0.01 -8.33 -27.33
CA GLN A 187 -1.28 -9.04 -27.47
C GLN A 187 -1.11 -10.56 -27.69
N GLY A 188 0.12 -11.02 -27.86
CA GLY A 188 0.43 -12.44 -28.02
C GLY A 188 0.50 -13.17 -26.67
N ASP A 189 0.62 -14.49 -26.76
CA ASP A 189 0.67 -15.37 -25.57
C ASP A 189 2.11 -15.58 -25.08
N GLU A 190 3.12 -15.29 -25.89
CA GLU A 190 4.54 -15.48 -25.55
C GLU A 190 5.16 -14.17 -25.01
N LEU A 191 4.88 -13.87 -23.73
CA LEU A 191 5.33 -12.65 -23.05
C LEU A 191 6.60 -12.85 -22.22
N HIS A 192 7.16 -14.06 -22.21
CA HIS A 192 8.42 -14.41 -21.59
C HIS A 192 9.51 -14.49 -22.67
N VAL A 193 10.58 -13.72 -22.52
CA VAL A 193 11.69 -13.66 -23.47
C VAL A 193 13.00 -14.00 -22.78
N GLU A 194 13.63 -15.11 -23.18
CA GLU A 194 14.97 -15.45 -22.74
C GLU A 194 16.00 -14.51 -23.38
N LEU A 195 16.96 -14.07 -22.59
CA LEU A 195 18.03 -13.19 -23.05
C LEU A 195 19.36 -13.96 -23.03
N ASN A 196 20.04 -13.90 -24.17
CA ASN A 196 21.38 -14.45 -24.32
C ASN A 196 22.41 -13.30 -24.20
N ASP A 197 23.55 -13.58 -23.60
CA ASP A 197 24.70 -12.69 -23.56
C ASP A 197 24.53 -11.38 -22.74
N CYS A 198 23.66 -11.37 -21.70
CA CYS A 198 23.52 -10.25 -20.75
C CYS A 198 23.39 -10.72 -19.30
N ASP A 199 23.44 -9.78 -18.35
CA ASP A 199 23.33 -10.05 -16.90
C ASP A 199 21.94 -10.58 -16.52
N PHE A 200 20.92 -10.27 -17.31
CA PHE A 200 19.55 -10.77 -17.14
C PHE A 200 19.37 -12.02 -17.99
N LYS A 201 18.75 -13.05 -17.42
CA LYS A 201 18.50 -14.31 -18.13
C LYS A 201 17.22 -14.27 -18.95
N TRP A 202 16.24 -13.51 -18.51
CA TRP A 202 14.93 -13.39 -19.14
C TRP A 202 14.25 -12.08 -18.77
N ILE A 203 13.26 -11.69 -19.56
CA ILE A 203 12.32 -10.58 -19.26
C ILE A 203 10.90 -11.12 -19.44
N GLU A 204 10.02 -10.81 -18.49
CA GLU A 204 8.61 -11.07 -18.58
C GLU A 204 7.85 -9.76 -18.83
N PHE A 205 7.00 -9.77 -19.85
CA PHE A 205 6.23 -8.60 -20.24
C PHE A 205 4.79 -8.71 -19.72
N PHE A 206 4.18 -7.56 -19.49
CA PHE A 206 2.74 -7.48 -19.29
C PHE A 206 2.01 -7.72 -20.59
N SER A 207 0.79 -8.28 -20.53
CA SER A 207 -0.13 -8.21 -21.66
C SER A 207 -0.44 -6.75 -22.01
N LEU A 208 -0.91 -6.47 -23.22
CA LEU A 208 -1.20 -5.09 -23.63
C LEU A 208 -2.18 -4.41 -22.66
N THR A 209 -3.19 -5.13 -22.18
CA THR A 209 -4.19 -4.62 -21.25
C THR A 209 -3.62 -4.30 -19.88
N ASP A 210 -2.57 -4.98 -19.47
CA ASP A 210 -1.95 -4.85 -18.14
C ASP A 210 -0.78 -3.87 -18.10
N THR A 211 -0.37 -3.32 -19.24
CA THR A 211 0.66 -2.28 -19.30
C THR A 211 0.27 -1.06 -18.45
N ILE A 212 1.26 -0.42 -17.80
CA ILE A 212 0.99 0.62 -16.80
C ILE A 212 1.50 1.99 -17.27
N PRO A 213 0.61 2.94 -17.55
CA PRO A 213 0.97 4.30 -17.84
C PRO A 213 1.54 5.02 -16.61
N MET A 214 2.73 5.57 -16.73
CA MET A 214 3.44 6.25 -15.66
C MET A 214 3.75 7.69 -16.01
N LYS A 215 3.91 8.56 -15.01
CA LYS A 215 4.34 9.94 -15.17
C LYS A 215 5.54 10.26 -14.26
N LYS A 216 6.56 10.91 -14.83
CA LYS A 216 7.67 11.49 -14.05
C LYS A 216 7.86 12.93 -14.50
N GLY A 217 7.40 13.87 -13.72
CA GLY A 217 7.34 15.26 -14.10
C GLY A 217 6.41 15.49 -15.29
N ARG A 218 6.93 16.03 -16.42
CA ARG A 218 6.18 16.21 -17.68
C ARG A 218 6.26 15.01 -18.62
N ALA A 219 7.16 14.07 -18.37
CA ALA A 219 7.36 12.90 -19.22
C ALA A 219 6.34 11.82 -18.89
N LYS A 220 5.83 11.17 -19.95
CA LYS A 220 4.96 10.00 -19.86
C LYS A 220 5.78 8.76 -20.25
N PHE A 221 5.65 7.70 -19.47
CA PHE A 221 6.29 6.42 -19.70
C PHE A 221 5.23 5.33 -19.69
N LEU A 222 5.49 4.26 -20.40
CA LEU A 222 4.69 3.05 -20.34
C LEU A 222 5.56 1.94 -19.76
N ARG A 223 5.13 1.37 -18.64
CA ARG A 223 5.74 0.17 -18.09
C ARG A 223 5.14 -1.03 -18.83
N ILE A 224 5.99 -1.78 -19.51
CA ILE A 224 5.61 -2.92 -20.34
C ILE A 224 6.19 -4.24 -19.82
N SER A 225 7.10 -4.21 -18.85
CA SER A 225 7.71 -5.41 -18.26
C SER A 225 7.48 -5.49 -16.76
N LYS A 226 7.38 -6.72 -16.26
CA LYS A 226 7.38 -7.01 -14.83
C LYS A 226 8.75 -6.71 -14.24
N SER A 227 8.81 -6.48 -12.91
CA SER A 227 10.08 -6.40 -12.19
C SER A 227 10.65 -7.81 -12.06
N THR A 228 11.90 -8.00 -12.46
CA THR A 228 12.67 -9.24 -12.27
C THR A 228 13.47 -9.18 -10.99
#